data_f68158c40e7e206446f0393710add796
#
_entry.id   f68158c40e7e206446f0393710add796
#
_cell.length_a   1.000
_cell.length_b   1.000
_cell.length_c   1.000
_cell.angle_alpha   90.00
_cell.angle_beta   90.00
_cell.angle_gamma   90.00
#
_symmetry.space_group_name_H-M   'P 1'
#
loop_
_entity.id
_entity.type
_entity.pdbx_description
1 polymer ?
#
loop_
_entity_poly.entity_id
_entity_poly.type
_entity_poly.pdbx_seq_one_letter_code
_entity_poly.pdbx_strand_id
1 'polypeptide(L)'
;LITETMEKRPEIGFASYDRLFPNQDTMPVGGFGNLIALPLQHSARRVGNSVFLDPDLQPFEDQWAYLSTLPRMSAEAVADLVAAAEASGQVLAVRMPVDDENADEPWKMSPSRRPKAKPADMVVPPNIKVTVADQVYIDRTGLPSAMIAQLVRVAAFQNPEFYRAQAMRLPTFGKPRVVSCAELHPRHIALPRGCFDEAVEILAEHGAKVELDDHRSEGTPLPDTVQFLGKLRPQQQRAFEALTAHDTGVLAATTAFGKTVVASALIGHRARNTLVLVHRRELLDQWVERLKSFLQIDVKLIGA
;
A
#
# COMPACT_ATOMS: atom_id res chain seq x y z
N LEU A 1 8.44 -5.45 15.85
CA LEU A 1 7.30 -5.30 16.76
C LEU A 1 5.98 -5.20 16.00
N ILE A 2 5.75 -4.15 15.17
CA ILE A 2 4.46 -3.97 14.45
C ILE A 2 4.19 -5.17 13.53
N THR A 3 5.17 -5.60 12.76
CA THR A 3 5.08 -6.76 11.87
C THR A 3 4.70 -8.03 12.63
N GLU A 4 5.42 -8.33 13.71
CA GLU A 4 5.13 -9.48 14.57
C GLU A 4 3.77 -9.39 15.25
N THR A 5 3.35 -8.17 15.65
CA THR A 5 2.01 -7.97 16.22
C THR A 5 0.94 -8.28 15.20
N MET A 6 1.06 -7.79 13.97
CA MET A 6 0.11 -8.08 12.88
C MET A 6 0.09 -9.58 12.51
N GLU A 7 1.23 -10.27 12.62
CA GLU A 7 1.30 -11.72 12.40
C GLU A 7 0.57 -12.53 13.47
N LYS A 8 0.62 -12.08 14.72
CA LYS A 8 -0.08 -12.71 15.85
C LYS A 8 -1.55 -12.27 15.97
N ARG A 9 -1.84 -11.05 15.57
CA ARG A 9 -3.14 -10.39 15.70
C ARG A 9 -3.55 -9.76 14.36
N PRO A 10 -4.05 -10.56 13.39
CA PRO A 10 -4.35 -10.09 12.05
C PRO A 10 -5.49 -9.07 11.99
N GLU A 11 -6.31 -9.00 13.04
CA GLU A 11 -7.33 -7.97 13.22
C GLU A 11 -6.76 -6.58 13.46
N ILE A 12 -5.48 -6.48 13.85
CA ILE A 12 -4.77 -5.21 14.02
C ILE A 12 -4.13 -4.86 12.67
N GLY A 13 -4.82 -4.03 11.89
CA GLY A 13 -4.34 -3.56 10.60
C GLY A 13 -3.45 -2.31 10.70
N PHE A 14 -2.94 -1.85 9.57
CA PHE A 14 -2.13 -0.63 9.49
C PHE A 14 -2.84 0.62 9.99
N ALA A 15 -4.18 0.66 9.94
CA ALA A 15 -4.97 1.76 10.50
C ALA A 15 -4.83 1.90 12.02
N SER A 16 -4.48 0.82 12.71
CA SER A 16 -4.22 0.84 14.17
C SER A 16 -2.85 1.43 14.52
N TYR A 17 -1.98 1.60 13.51
CA TYR A 17 -0.65 2.19 13.68
C TYR A 17 -0.70 3.68 13.39
N ASP A 18 -0.93 4.50 14.41
CA ASP A 18 -0.88 5.95 14.30
C ASP A 18 0.57 6.46 14.28
N ARG A 19 1.32 6.23 15.34
CA ARG A 19 2.69 6.70 15.46
C ARG A 19 3.50 5.99 16.55
N LEU A 20 4.82 5.96 16.37
CA LEU A 20 5.78 5.64 17.42
C LEU A 20 6.44 6.94 17.92
N PHE A 21 6.77 6.98 19.20
CA PHE A 21 7.53 8.08 19.79
C PHE A 21 8.93 7.62 20.21
N PRO A 22 9.96 8.43 19.96
CA PRO A 22 9.93 9.67 19.19
C PRO A 22 9.65 9.39 17.71
N ASN A 23 8.95 10.30 17.02
CA ASN A 23 8.66 10.20 15.60
C ASN A 23 9.61 11.03 14.72
N GLN A 24 10.71 11.47 15.28
CA GLN A 24 11.75 12.23 14.60
C GLN A 24 13.13 11.69 15.02
N ASP A 25 14.03 11.55 14.06
CA ASP A 25 15.37 10.98 14.26
C ASP A 25 16.35 12.02 14.81
N THR A 26 16.07 13.31 14.58
CA THR A 26 16.90 14.43 15.02
C THR A 26 16.08 15.50 15.70
N MET A 27 16.68 16.14 16.70
CA MET A 27 16.10 17.30 17.36
C MET A 27 16.86 18.57 16.93
N PRO A 28 16.16 19.62 16.47
CA PRO A 28 16.82 20.90 16.16
C PRO A 28 17.48 21.50 17.38
N VAL A 29 18.60 22.16 17.19
CA VAL A 29 19.26 22.91 18.27
C VAL A 29 18.28 23.98 18.82
N GLY A 30 18.03 23.97 20.13
CA GLY A 30 17.08 24.87 20.80
C GLY A 30 15.59 24.53 20.59
N GLY A 31 15.29 23.40 19.92
CA GLY A 31 13.93 22.90 19.76
C GLY A 31 13.51 21.91 20.85
N PHE A 32 12.20 21.67 20.96
CA PHE A 32 11.67 20.59 21.77
C PHE A 32 11.48 19.35 20.88
N GLY A 33 11.85 18.18 21.42
CA GLY A 33 11.50 16.90 20.83
C GLY A 33 10.00 16.60 20.99
N ASN A 34 9.59 15.39 20.61
CA ASN A 34 8.24 14.95 20.86
C ASN A 34 7.94 14.91 22.36
N LEU A 35 6.82 15.48 22.74
CA LEU A 35 6.31 15.36 24.11
C LEU A 35 5.62 14.00 24.26
N ILE A 36 6.10 13.20 25.21
CA ILE A 36 5.50 11.92 25.58
C ILE A 36 4.83 12.09 26.93
N ALA A 37 3.55 11.79 27.00
CA ALA A 37 2.85 11.73 28.27
C ALA A 37 3.36 10.52 29.05
N LEU A 38 4.05 10.76 30.16
CA LEU A 38 4.49 9.68 31.05
C LEU A 38 3.29 9.11 31.84
N PRO A 39 3.32 7.82 32.18
CA PRO A 39 2.34 7.27 33.10
C PRO A 39 2.41 7.96 34.47
N LEU A 40 1.37 7.84 35.24
CA LEU A 40 1.26 8.36 36.62
C LEU A 40 1.37 9.90 36.72
N GLN A 41 1.11 10.66 35.67
CA GLN A 41 1.00 12.11 35.77
C GLN A 41 -0.03 12.51 36.84
N HIS A 42 0.31 13.46 37.69
CA HIS A 42 -0.47 13.79 38.89
C HIS A 42 -1.95 14.11 38.58
N SER A 43 -2.22 14.98 37.60
CA SER A 43 -3.59 15.38 37.26
C SER A 43 -4.41 14.23 36.67
N ALA A 44 -3.83 13.46 35.75
CA ALA A 44 -4.48 12.33 35.12
C ALA A 44 -4.74 11.18 36.11
N ARG A 45 -3.76 10.89 36.97
CA ARG A 45 -3.87 9.84 37.99
C ARG A 45 -4.98 10.11 39.03
N ARG A 46 -5.19 11.37 39.38
CA ARG A 46 -6.26 11.73 40.36
C ARG A 46 -7.67 11.39 39.88
N VAL A 47 -7.87 11.23 38.58
CA VAL A 47 -9.15 10.85 37.98
C VAL A 47 -9.12 9.42 37.42
N GLY A 48 -8.16 8.60 37.86
CA GLY A 48 -8.06 7.19 37.45
C GLY A 48 -7.45 6.98 36.07
N ASN A 49 -6.98 8.02 35.38
CA ASN A 49 -6.30 7.91 34.10
C ASN A 49 -4.79 7.77 34.28
N SER A 50 -4.10 7.25 33.23
CA SER A 50 -2.64 7.08 33.23
C SER A 50 -2.09 6.23 34.38
N VAL A 51 -2.86 5.21 34.80
CA VAL A 51 -2.50 4.22 35.82
C VAL A 51 -2.22 2.88 35.18
N PHE A 52 -1.40 2.05 35.82
CA PHE A 52 -1.18 0.67 35.42
C PHE A 52 -2.35 -0.20 35.89
N LEU A 53 -2.78 -1.09 35.02
CA LEU A 53 -3.89 -2.01 35.25
C LEU A 53 -3.39 -3.44 35.29
N ASP A 54 -4.05 -4.27 36.10
CA ASP A 54 -3.86 -5.71 36.11
C ASP A 54 -4.55 -6.39 34.88
N PRO A 55 -4.42 -7.71 34.70
CA PRO A 55 -5.09 -8.44 33.61
C PRO A 55 -6.62 -8.33 33.61
N ASP A 56 -7.23 -8.04 34.76
CA ASP A 56 -8.68 -7.85 34.94
C ASP A 56 -9.09 -6.37 34.71
N LEU A 57 -8.18 -5.56 34.21
CA LEU A 57 -8.35 -4.13 33.97
C LEU A 57 -8.63 -3.29 35.21
N GLN A 58 -8.20 -3.78 36.38
CA GLN A 58 -8.31 -3.05 37.65
C GLN A 58 -6.97 -2.30 37.90
N PRO A 59 -7.01 -1.08 38.45
CA PRO A 59 -5.79 -0.36 38.82
C PRO A 59 -5.03 -1.10 39.92
N PHE A 60 -3.71 -1.27 39.77
CA PHE A 60 -2.88 -1.77 40.89
C PHE A 60 -3.02 -0.85 42.09
N GLU A 61 -3.09 -1.44 43.30
CA GLU A 61 -3.24 -0.70 44.53
C GLU A 61 -2.05 0.24 44.77
N ASP A 62 -0.83 -0.27 44.60
CA ASP A 62 0.40 0.54 44.65
C ASP A 62 1.04 0.63 43.27
N GLN A 63 0.78 1.73 42.58
CA GLN A 63 1.27 2.03 41.24
C GLN A 63 2.80 2.18 41.17
N TRP A 64 3.43 2.65 42.27
CA TRP A 64 4.88 2.83 42.30
C TRP A 64 5.62 1.55 42.59
N ALA A 65 5.07 0.71 43.46
CA ALA A 65 5.57 -0.63 43.67
C ALA A 65 5.54 -1.42 42.35
N TYR A 66 4.43 -1.39 41.61
CA TYR A 66 4.33 -2.04 40.31
C TYR A 66 5.35 -1.48 39.31
N LEU A 67 5.46 -0.17 39.17
CA LEU A 67 6.44 0.47 38.27
C LEU A 67 7.87 0.03 38.58
N SER A 68 8.20 -0.17 39.88
CA SER A 68 9.53 -0.60 40.30
C SER A 68 9.86 -2.05 39.92
N THR A 69 8.83 -2.89 39.66
CA THR A 69 9.00 -4.30 39.25
C THR A 69 9.19 -4.46 37.75
N LEU A 70 8.92 -3.41 36.96
CA LEU A 70 9.05 -3.50 35.50
C LEU A 70 10.51 -3.70 35.08
N PRO A 71 10.79 -4.69 34.23
CA PRO A 71 12.15 -4.95 33.76
C PRO A 71 12.63 -3.79 32.89
N ARG A 72 13.89 -3.44 33.02
CA ARG A 72 14.56 -2.45 32.16
C ARG A 72 15.27 -3.17 31.02
N MET A 73 15.05 -2.70 29.80
CA MET A 73 15.83 -3.15 28.66
C MET A 73 17.22 -2.51 28.69
N SER A 74 18.27 -3.31 28.49
CA SER A 74 19.62 -2.77 28.28
C SER A 74 19.79 -2.25 26.86
N ALA A 75 20.76 -1.36 26.63
CA ALA A 75 21.10 -0.88 25.31
C ALA A 75 21.53 -2.03 24.37
N GLU A 76 22.22 -3.05 24.92
CA GLU A 76 22.62 -4.26 24.20
C GLU A 76 21.40 -5.06 23.72
N ALA A 77 20.42 -5.30 24.61
CA ALA A 77 19.20 -6.01 24.24
C ALA A 77 18.41 -5.29 23.13
N VAL A 78 18.41 -3.94 23.14
CA VAL A 78 17.81 -3.15 22.06
C VAL A 78 18.60 -3.31 20.77
N ALA A 79 19.94 -3.25 20.82
CA ALA A 79 20.80 -3.43 19.65
C ALA A 79 20.62 -4.83 19.03
N ASP A 80 20.54 -5.87 19.85
CA ASP A 80 20.32 -7.26 19.40
C ASP A 80 18.94 -7.41 18.71
N LEU A 81 17.90 -6.81 19.26
CA LEU A 81 16.58 -6.80 18.64
C LEU A 81 16.56 -6.06 17.29
N VAL A 82 17.28 -4.93 17.20
CA VAL A 82 17.41 -4.19 15.94
C VAL A 82 18.17 -5.02 14.91
N ALA A 83 19.32 -5.61 15.29
CA ALA A 83 20.11 -6.45 14.40
C ALA A 83 19.31 -7.69 13.92
N ALA A 84 18.54 -8.31 14.79
CA ALA A 84 17.67 -9.43 14.43
C ALA A 84 16.56 -8.99 13.46
N ALA A 85 15.94 -7.82 13.68
CA ALA A 85 14.91 -7.27 12.78
C ALA A 85 15.48 -6.92 11.40
N GLU A 86 16.68 -6.34 11.35
CA GLU A 86 17.38 -6.04 10.09
C GLU A 86 17.77 -7.33 9.34
N ALA A 87 18.29 -8.31 10.04
CA ALA A 87 18.68 -9.60 9.44
C ALA A 87 17.47 -10.37 8.89
N SER A 88 16.30 -10.24 9.53
CA SER A 88 15.05 -10.87 9.08
C SER A 88 14.36 -10.08 7.95
N GLY A 89 14.83 -8.88 7.61
CA GLY A 89 14.17 -8.00 6.65
C GLY A 89 12.79 -7.50 7.09
N GLN A 90 12.45 -7.65 8.36
CA GLN A 90 11.13 -7.31 8.92
C GLN A 90 10.98 -5.83 9.30
N VAL A 91 11.84 -4.96 8.81
CA VAL A 91 11.71 -3.51 9.00
C VAL A 91 10.60 -3.01 8.09
N LEU A 92 9.40 -2.79 8.67
CA LEU A 92 8.21 -2.24 7.98
C LEU A 92 8.18 -2.61 6.49
N ALA A 93 7.94 -3.88 6.14
CA ALA A 93 8.00 -4.41 4.78
C ALA A 93 6.91 -3.83 3.84
N VAL A 94 6.75 -2.52 3.86
CA VAL A 94 5.93 -1.73 2.91
C VAL A 94 6.85 -0.93 2.00
N ARG A 95 6.41 -0.69 0.78
CA ARG A 95 7.18 0.09 -0.20
C ARG A 95 7.49 1.47 0.38
N MET A 96 8.78 1.82 0.42
CA MET A 96 9.21 3.17 0.76
C MET A 96 8.81 4.12 -0.38
N PRO A 97 8.34 5.34 -0.09
CA PRO A 97 8.31 6.37 -1.12
C PRO A 97 9.74 6.60 -1.61
N VAL A 98 9.86 6.86 -2.89
CA VAL A 98 11.14 7.30 -3.48
C VAL A 98 11.51 8.61 -2.81
N ASP A 99 12.65 8.67 -2.14
CA ASP A 99 13.11 9.89 -1.48
C ASP A 99 13.34 10.99 -2.53
N ASP A 100 12.68 12.12 -2.36
CA ASP A 100 12.88 13.32 -3.19
C ASP A 100 14.31 13.90 -3.08
N GLU A 101 15.11 13.43 -2.12
CA GLU A 101 16.51 13.86 -1.92
C GLU A 101 17.42 13.53 -3.11
N ASN A 102 17.05 12.56 -3.95
CA ASN A 102 17.75 12.21 -5.18
C ASN A 102 16.96 12.59 -6.44
N ALA A 103 16.00 13.50 -6.33
CA ALA A 103 15.18 13.95 -7.47
C ALA A 103 16.01 14.54 -8.61
N ASP A 104 17.19 15.09 -8.32
CA ASP A 104 18.10 15.66 -9.32
C ASP A 104 18.81 14.60 -10.15
N GLU A 105 18.89 13.34 -9.67
CA GLU A 105 19.54 12.23 -10.37
C GLU A 105 18.67 10.96 -10.37
N PRO A 106 17.45 11.01 -10.92
CA PRO A 106 16.48 9.91 -10.83
C PRO A 106 16.96 8.60 -11.49
N TRP A 107 17.95 8.66 -12.37
CA TRP A 107 18.58 7.49 -12.99
C TRP A 107 19.53 6.72 -12.07
N LYS A 108 19.93 7.30 -10.95
CA LYS A 108 20.74 6.62 -9.91
C LYS A 108 19.87 5.92 -8.86
N MET A 109 18.57 6.17 -8.88
CA MET A 109 17.65 5.58 -7.91
C MET A 109 17.47 4.10 -8.22
N SER A 110 17.74 3.27 -7.24
CA SER A 110 17.35 1.87 -7.32
C SER A 110 15.83 1.76 -7.38
N PRO A 111 15.27 0.89 -8.25
CA PRO A 111 13.84 0.61 -8.19
C PRO A 111 13.45 0.26 -6.77
N SER A 112 12.33 0.80 -6.28
CA SER A 112 11.81 0.48 -4.95
C SER A 112 11.53 -1.02 -4.88
N ARG A 113 12.52 -1.79 -4.46
CA ARG A 113 12.37 -3.22 -4.23
C ARG A 113 11.92 -3.42 -2.79
N ARG A 114 10.90 -4.22 -2.62
CA ARG A 114 10.61 -4.80 -1.31
C ARG A 114 11.84 -5.56 -0.84
N PRO A 115 12.31 -5.36 0.41
CA PRO A 115 13.21 -6.33 1.01
C PRO A 115 12.48 -7.69 0.95
N LYS A 116 13.05 -8.68 0.25
CA LYS A 116 12.52 -10.04 0.30
C LYS A 116 12.77 -10.53 1.73
N ALA A 117 11.72 -10.53 2.54
CA ALA A 117 11.75 -11.23 3.82
C ALA A 117 12.03 -12.70 3.51
N LYS A 118 12.92 -13.33 4.29
CA LYS A 118 13.07 -14.79 4.21
C LYS A 118 11.69 -15.40 4.51
N PRO A 119 11.23 -16.38 3.72
CA PRO A 119 10.00 -17.08 4.01
C PRO A 119 10.09 -17.61 5.45
N ALA A 120 9.18 -17.20 6.32
CA ALA A 120 9.01 -17.89 7.59
C ALA A 120 8.53 -19.31 7.27
N ASP A 121 8.95 -20.31 8.03
CA ASP A 121 8.41 -21.67 7.94
C ASP A 121 6.92 -21.65 8.33
N MET A 122 6.07 -21.42 7.35
CA MET A 122 4.62 -21.36 7.51
C MET A 122 3.99 -22.54 6.77
N VAL A 123 3.14 -23.25 7.49
CA VAL A 123 2.31 -24.28 6.84
C VAL A 123 1.08 -23.58 6.27
N VAL A 124 0.98 -23.57 4.94
CA VAL A 124 -0.16 -23.03 4.20
C VAL A 124 -0.98 -24.17 3.57
N PRO A 125 -2.26 -23.97 3.31
CA PRO A 125 -3.05 -24.95 2.54
C PRO A 125 -2.41 -25.24 1.18
N PRO A 126 -2.38 -26.52 0.72
CA PRO A 126 -1.74 -26.87 -0.55
C PRO A 126 -2.44 -26.27 -1.77
N ASN A 127 -3.73 -26.01 -1.67
CA ASN A 127 -4.54 -25.35 -2.71
C ASN A 127 -5.22 -24.13 -2.10
N ILE A 128 -5.12 -23.00 -2.80
CA ILE A 128 -5.74 -21.74 -2.39
C ILE A 128 -6.53 -21.19 -3.55
N LYS A 129 -7.83 -20.98 -3.33
CA LYS A 129 -8.70 -20.39 -4.34
C LYS A 129 -8.45 -18.88 -4.41
N VAL A 130 -8.22 -18.38 -5.63
CA VAL A 130 -8.06 -16.96 -5.94
C VAL A 130 -9.07 -16.59 -7.01
N THR A 131 -10.01 -15.73 -6.66
CA THR A 131 -11.01 -15.20 -7.58
C THR A 131 -10.59 -13.83 -8.07
N VAL A 132 -10.50 -13.63 -9.38
CA VAL A 132 -10.20 -12.33 -10.00
C VAL A 132 -11.47 -11.76 -10.59
N ALA A 133 -11.89 -10.60 -10.07
CA ALA A 133 -13.07 -9.87 -10.53
C ALA A 133 -12.76 -8.36 -10.63
N ASP A 134 -13.48 -7.51 -9.94
CA ASP A 134 -13.13 -6.08 -9.73
C ASP A 134 -11.86 -5.92 -8.91
N GLN A 135 -11.62 -6.86 -7.99
CA GLN A 135 -10.39 -7.02 -7.21
C GLN A 135 -9.88 -8.47 -7.31
N VAL A 136 -8.80 -8.77 -6.59
CA VAL A 136 -8.27 -10.13 -6.40
C VAL A 136 -8.71 -10.61 -5.03
N TYR A 137 -9.55 -11.63 -4.98
CA TYR A 137 -10.08 -12.21 -3.74
C TYR A 137 -9.37 -13.53 -3.44
N ILE A 138 -8.62 -13.58 -2.36
CA ILE A 138 -7.87 -14.77 -1.91
C ILE A 138 -8.64 -15.41 -0.77
N ASP A 139 -9.02 -16.67 -0.88
CA ASP A 139 -9.66 -17.41 0.21
C ASP A 139 -8.67 -17.53 1.38
N ARG A 140 -9.06 -16.99 2.54
CA ARG A 140 -8.21 -16.98 3.74
C ARG A 140 -8.44 -18.16 4.66
N THR A 141 -9.31 -19.10 4.27
CA THR A 141 -9.63 -20.26 5.08
C THR A 141 -8.39 -21.12 5.27
N GLY A 142 -7.99 -21.33 6.54
CA GLY A 142 -6.79 -22.09 6.88
C GLY A 142 -5.46 -21.36 6.64
N LEU A 143 -5.47 -20.11 6.17
CA LEU A 143 -4.24 -19.32 6.07
C LEU A 143 -3.77 -18.89 7.47
N PRO A 144 -2.49 -19.08 7.80
CA PRO A 144 -1.91 -18.55 9.03
C PRO A 144 -1.89 -17.02 9.02
N SER A 145 -1.99 -16.42 10.19
CA SER A 145 -2.01 -14.96 10.37
C SER A 145 -0.82 -14.26 9.73
N ALA A 146 0.35 -14.88 9.77
CA ALA A 146 1.56 -14.36 9.14
C ALA A 146 1.42 -14.27 7.61
N MET A 147 0.79 -15.25 6.96
CA MET A 147 0.50 -15.22 5.52
C MET A 147 -0.51 -14.13 5.19
N ILE A 148 -1.58 -14.00 5.98
CA ILE A 148 -2.56 -12.91 5.82
C ILE A 148 -1.86 -11.56 5.89
N ALA A 149 -0.99 -11.37 6.88
CA ALA A 149 -0.22 -10.13 7.05
C ALA A 149 0.72 -9.87 5.86
N GLN A 150 1.36 -10.88 5.30
CA GLN A 150 2.19 -10.74 4.09
C GLN A 150 1.35 -10.32 2.89
N LEU A 151 0.21 -10.95 2.64
CA LEU A 151 -0.67 -10.61 1.53
C LEU A 151 -1.25 -9.20 1.66
N VAL A 152 -1.67 -8.79 2.85
CA VAL A 152 -2.13 -7.41 3.10
C VAL A 152 -1.04 -6.37 2.79
N ARG A 153 0.22 -6.70 3.08
CA ARG A 153 1.36 -5.80 2.78
C ARG A 153 1.62 -5.63 1.29
N VAL A 154 1.18 -6.57 0.44
CA VAL A 154 1.28 -6.44 -1.02
C VAL A 154 0.58 -5.17 -1.50
N ALA A 155 -0.55 -4.84 -0.90
CA ALA A 155 -1.35 -3.67 -1.23
C ALA A 155 -1.11 -2.48 -0.28
N ALA A 156 0.03 -2.43 0.41
CA ALA A 156 0.36 -1.36 1.35
C ALA A 156 1.64 -0.61 0.95
N PHE A 157 1.65 0.70 1.22
CA PHE A 157 2.79 1.56 0.96
C PHE A 157 2.86 2.71 1.96
N GLN A 158 4.05 3.29 2.12
CA GLN A 158 4.24 4.47 2.96
C GLN A 158 3.53 5.67 2.33
N ASN A 159 2.83 6.45 3.16
CA ASN A 159 2.07 7.60 2.71
C ASN A 159 3.00 8.80 2.41
N PRO A 160 3.19 9.20 1.15
CA PRO A 160 4.09 10.32 0.81
C PRO A 160 3.66 11.64 1.45
N GLU A 161 2.35 11.85 1.66
CA GLU A 161 1.85 13.07 2.30
C GLU A 161 2.24 13.15 3.78
N PHE A 162 2.25 12.00 4.47
CA PHE A 162 2.69 11.95 5.86
C PHE A 162 4.17 12.36 5.96
N TYR A 163 5.03 11.70 5.18
CA TYR A 163 6.47 11.94 5.24
C TYR A 163 6.85 13.34 4.74
N ARG A 164 6.17 13.87 3.73
CA ARG A 164 6.34 15.26 3.28
C ARG A 164 5.96 16.25 4.38
N ALA A 165 4.81 16.06 5.02
CA ALA A 165 4.39 16.90 6.14
C ALA A 165 5.40 16.83 7.30
N GLN A 166 5.89 15.62 7.61
CA GLN A 166 6.91 15.42 8.65
C GLN A 166 8.22 16.15 8.31
N ALA A 167 8.73 16.00 7.09
CA ALA A 167 9.94 16.68 6.62
C ALA A 167 9.80 18.22 6.68
N MET A 168 8.63 18.73 6.31
CA MET A 168 8.30 20.16 6.36
C MET A 168 7.91 20.65 7.77
N ARG A 169 7.94 19.77 8.78
CA ARG A 169 7.51 20.05 10.16
C ARG A 169 6.07 20.56 10.28
N LEU A 170 5.22 20.11 9.36
CA LEU A 170 3.78 20.38 9.37
C LEU A 170 3.04 19.34 10.21
N PRO A 171 1.82 19.64 10.69
CA PRO A 171 1.00 18.67 11.40
C PRO A 171 0.73 17.42 10.56
N THR A 172 0.96 16.24 11.14
CA THR A 172 0.67 14.94 10.52
C THR A 172 -0.65 14.34 10.99
N PHE A 173 -1.41 15.07 11.80
CA PHE A 173 -2.71 14.62 12.29
C PHE A 173 -3.67 14.29 11.13
N GLY A 174 -4.36 13.16 11.24
CA GLY A 174 -5.27 12.68 10.20
C GLY A 174 -4.60 12.10 8.95
N LYS A 175 -3.26 12.03 8.90
CA LYS A 175 -2.51 11.39 7.82
C LYS A 175 -1.93 10.07 8.33
N PRO A 176 -2.41 8.91 7.85
CA PRO A 176 -1.82 7.62 8.23
C PRO A 176 -0.40 7.51 7.65
N ARG A 177 0.50 6.86 8.38
CA ARG A 177 1.87 6.58 7.89
C ARG A 177 1.88 5.60 6.72
N VAL A 178 1.00 4.63 6.77
CA VAL A 178 0.89 3.56 5.77
C VAL A 178 -0.51 3.62 5.19
N VAL A 179 -0.59 3.63 3.87
CA VAL A 179 -1.84 3.45 3.13
C VAL A 179 -1.95 1.98 2.79
N SER A 180 -3.04 1.33 3.19
CA SER A 180 -3.38 -0.03 2.79
C SER A 180 -4.60 0.00 1.87
N CYS A 181 -4.46 -0.63 0.72
CA CYS A 181 -5.54 -0.84 -0.23
C CYS A 181 -6.11 -2.27 -0.17
N ALA A 182 -5.66 -3.07 0.81
CA ALA A 182 -6.22 -4.38 1.07
C ALA A 182 -7.48 -4.27 1.93
N GLU A 183 -8.47 -5.10 1.66
CA GLU A 183 -9.68 -5.22 2.45
C GLU A 183 -9.79 -6.63 3.03
N LEU A 184 -10.11 -6.73 4.31
CA LEU A 184 -10.30 -8.01 4.99
C LEU A 184 -11.79 -8.31 5.12
N HIS A 185 -12.25 -9.31 4.38
CA HIS A 185 -13.57 -9.88 4.50
C HIS A 185 -13.58 -11.13 5.39
N PRO A 186 -14.72 -11.61 5.87
CA PRO A 186 -14.77 -12.79 6.76
C PRO A 186 -14.08 -14.03 6.18
N ARG A 187 -14.13 -14.23 4.87
CA ARG A 187 -13.55 -15.40 4.18
C ARG A 187 -12.49 -15.07 3.14
N HIS A 188 -12.27 -13.80 2.79
CA HIS A 188 -11.37 -13.42 1.72
C HIS A 188 -10.50 -12.23 2.14
N ILE A 189 -9.33 -12.16 1.51
CA ILE A 189 -8.51 -10.96 1.45
C ILE A 189 -8.74 -10.39 0.05
N ALA A 190 -9.21 -9.15 -0.03
CA ALA A 190 -9.35 -8.47 -1.31
C ALA A 190 -8.15 -7.54 -1.54
N LEU A 191 -7.51 -7.67 -2.69
CA LEU A 191 -6.37 -6.87 -3.11
C LEU A 191 -6.67 -6.17 -4.44
N PRO A 192 -6.10 -4.99 -4.70
CA PRO A 192 -6.16 -4.38 -6.03
C PRO A 192 -5.63 -5.34 -7.11
N ARG A 193 -6.23 -5.33 -8.29
CA ARG A 193 -5.87 -6.24 -9.39
C ARG A 193 -4.39 -6.22 -9.79
N GLY A 194 -3.73 -5.07 -9.66
CA GLY A 194 -2.29 -4.95 -9.91
C GLY A 194 -1.40 -5.71 -8.91
N CYS A 195 -1.96 -6.25 -7.85
CA CYS A 195 -1.25 -7.04 -6.85
C CYS A 195 -1.31 -8.57 -7.12
N PHE A 196 -1.97 -9.01 -8.20
CA PHE A 196 -2.21 -10.42 -8.50
C PHE A 196 -0.92 -11.22 -8.60
N ASP A 197 0.00 -10.81 -9.46
CA ASP A 197 1.23 -11.57 -9.74
C ASP A 197 2.08 -11.72 -8.48
N GLU A 198 2.26 -10.63 -7.70
CA GLU A 198 3.04 -10.65 -6.46
C GLU A 198 2.37 -11.52 -5.39
N ALA A 199 1.06 -11.48 -5.28
CA ALA A 199 0.32 -12.32 -4.33
C ALA A 199 0.44 -13.81 -4.68
N VAL A 200 0.34 -14.16 -5.96
CA VAL A 200 0.52 -15.53 -6.45
C VAL A 200 1.96 -16.02 -6.23
N GLU A 201 2.96 -15.17 -6.48
CA GLU A 201 4.38 -15.48 -6.22
C GLU A 201 4.60 -15.81 -4.72
N ILE A 202 4.06 -14.99 -3.82
CA ILE A 202 4.16 -15.23 -2.37
C ILE A 202 3.53 -16.58 -1.98
N LEU A 203 2.34 -16.87 -2.47
CA LEU A 203 1.66 -18.13 -2.16
C LEU A 203 2.47 -19.34 -2.70
N ALA A 204 3.01 -19.23 -3.89
CA ALA A 204 3.83 -20.28 -4.52
C ALA A 204 5.18 -20.48 -3.78
N GLU A 205 5.83 -19.42 -3.30
CA GLU A 205 7.06 -19.52 -2.49
C GLU A 205 6.85 -20.33 -1.20
N HIS A 206 5.61 -20.39 -0.68
CA HIS A 206 5.24 -21.20 0.48
C HIS A 206 4.61 -22.55 0.10
N GLY A 207 4.73 -22.96 -1.15
CA GLY A 207 4.30 -24.27 -1.63
C GLY A 207 2.80 -24.39 -1.92
N ALA A 208 2.04 -23.32 -1.91
CA ALA A 208 0.63 -23.33 -2.26
C ALA A 208 0.42 -23.32 -3.77
N LYS A 209 -0.51 -24.13 -4.27
CA LYS A 209 -1.01 -24.07 -5.63
C LYS A 209 -2.23 -23.16 -5.69
N VAL A 210 -2.21 -22.18 -6.59
CA VAL A 210 -3.33 -21.27 -6.80
C VAL A 210 -4.34 -21.92 -7.75
N GLU A 211 -5.59 -21.97 -7.31
CA GLU A 211 -6.76 -22.33 -8.12
C GLU A 211 -7.44 -21.04 -8.57
N LEU A 212 -7.19 -20.63 -9.82
CA LEU A 212 -7.70 -19.39 -10.38
C LEU A 212 -9.15 -19.53 -10.82
N ASP A 213 -10.00 -18.62 -10.35
CA ASP A 213 -11.40 -18.48 -10.74
C ASP A 213 -11.59 -17.07 -11.34
N ASP A 214 -11.64 -16.97 -12.66
CA ASP A 214 -11.66 -15.70 -13.38
C ASP A 214 -13.10 -15.24 -13.68
N HIS A 215 -13.54 -14.21 -12.95
CA HIS A 215 -14.83 -13.55 -13.09
C HIS A 215 -14.72 -12.15 -13.71
N ARG A 216 -13.62 -11.86 -14.39
CA ARG A 216 -13.47 -10.55 -15.04
C ARG A 216 -14.46 -10.41 -16.20
N SER A 217 -15.09 -9.23 -16.26
CA SER A 217 -15.94 -8.90 -17.40
C SER A 217 -15.08 -8.55 -18.62
N GLU A 218 -15.40 -9.12 -19.77
CA GLU A 218 -14.75 -8.72 -21.04
C GLU A 218 -15.21 -7.35 -21.53
N GLY A 219 -16.23 -6.76 -20.89
CA GLY A 219 -16.86 -5.51 -21.30
C GLY A 219 -17.75 -5.66 -22.55
N THR A 220 -18.45 -4.59 -22.88
CA THR A 220 -19.33 -4.52 -24.06
C THR A 220 -18.50 -4.14 -25.28
N PRO A 221 -18.60 -4.84 -26.42
CA PRO A 221 -17.94 -4.45 -27.65
C PRO A 221 -18.35 -3.04 -28.10
N LEU A 222 -17.39 -2.28 -28.59
CA LEU A 222 -17.67 -1.05 -29.33
C LEU A 222 -18.09 -1.37 -30.76
N PRO A 223 -18.86 -0.49 -31.42
CA PRO A 223 -19.16 -0.65 -32.84
C PRO A 223 -17.90 -0.77 -33.70
N ASP A 224 -17.92 -1.59 -34.74
CA ASP A 224 -16.79 -1.80 -35.67
C ASP A 224 -16.32 -0.51 -36.37
N THR A 225 -17.18 0.51 -36.36
CA THR A 225 -16.85 1.85 -36.88
C THR A 225 -15.88 2.62 -35.99
N VAL A 226 -15.70 2.20 -34.72
CA VAL A 226 -14.79 2.86 -33.78
C VAL A 226 -13.38 2.35 -34.01
N GLN A 227 -12.62 3.09 -34.77
CA GLN A 227 -11.21 2.79 -35.09
C GLN A 227 -10.32 3.97 -34.74
N PHE A 228 -9.08 3.70 -34.37
CA PHE A 228 -8.10 4.74 -34.11
C PHE A 228 -7.64 5.39 -35.42
N LEU A 229 -7.96 6.66 -35.60
CA LEU A 229 -7.66 7.42 -36.83
C LEU A 229 -6.31 8.16 -36.78
N GLY A 230 -5.60 8.07 -35.67
CA GLY A 230 -4.31 8.71 -35.50
C GLY A 230 -3.14 7.88 -36.05
N LYS A 231 -1.95 8.47 -36.02
CA LYS A 231 -0.69 7.77 -36.28
C LYS A 231 0.20 7.88 -35.05
N LEU A 232 0.62 6.76 -34.50
CA LEU A 232 1.55 6.72 -33.38
C LEU A 232 2.98 7.02 -33.85
N ARG A 233 3.68 7.86 -33.08
CA ARG A 233 5.13 8.06 -33.25
C ARG A 233 5.88 6.78 -32.79
N PRO A 234 7.12 6.54 -33.21
CA PRO A 234 7.86 5.32 -32.89
C PRO A 234 7.92 5.02 -31.39
N GLN A 235 8.08 6.05 -30.55
CA GLN A 235 8.09 5.88 -29.08
C GLN A 235 6.70 5.55 -28.52
N GLN A 236 5.64 6.13 -29.09
CA GLN A 236 4.26 5.84 -28.71
C GLN A 236 3.86 4.44 -29.15
N GLN A 237 4.34 3.98 -30.31
CA GLN A 237 4.10 2.64 -30.81
C GLN A 237 4.71 1.59 -29.86
N ARG A 238 5.95 1.77 -29.43
CA ARG A 238 6.57 0.88 -28.44
C ARG A 238 5.81 0.86 -27.12
N ALA A 239 5.34 1.99 -26.63
CA ALA A 239 4.53 2.07 -25.41
C ALA A 239 3.18 1.37 -25.60
N PHE A 240 2.55 1.52 -26.75
CA PHE A 240 1.31 0.84 -27.10
C PHE A 240 1.49 -0.68 -27.12
N GLU A 241 2.52 -1.19 -27.79
CA GLU A 241 2.84 -2.63 -27.85
C GLU A 241 3.11 -3.21 -26.47
N ALA A 242 3.88 -2.50 -25.63
CA ALA A 242 4.12 -2.93 -24.27
C ALA A 242 2.83 -2.98 -23.42
N LEU A 243 1.93 -2.00 -23.57
CA LEU A 243 0.67 -1.97 -22.83
C LEU A 243 -0.35 -3.01 -23.32
N THR A 244 -0.32 -3.37 -24.61
CA THR A 244 -1.23 -4.40 -25.15
C THR A 244 -0.84 -5.81 -24.75
N ALA A 245 0.43 -6.02 -24.39
CA ALA A 245 0.93 -7.32 -23.91
C ALA A 245 0.44 -7.70 -22.50
N HIS A 246 -0.14 -6.76 -21.75
CA HIS A 246 -0.56 -6.94 -20.36
C HIS A 246 -1.99 -6.46 -20.12
N ASP A 247 -2.68 -7.06 -19.17
CA ASP A 247 -4.02 -6.63 -18.75
C ASP A 247 -3.97 -5.37 -17.88
N THR A 248 -2.90 -5.21 -17.11
CA THR A 248 -2.67 -4.07 -16.23
C THR A 248 -1.30 -3.49 -16.47
N GLY A 249 -1.14 -2.17 -16.36
CA GLY A 249 0.14 -1.52 -16.54
C GLY A 249 0.11 -0.03 -16.27
N VAL A 250 1.28 0.57 -16.14
CA VAL A 250 1.46 2.01 -15.92
C VAL A 250 2.34 2.57 -17.03
N LEU A 251 1.82 3.57 -17.77
CA LEU A 251 2.60 4.35 -18.71
C LEU A 251 3.22 5.56 -18.01
N ALA A 252 4.47 5.44 -17.59
CA ALA A 252 5.26 6.57 -17.13
C ALA A 252 5.90 7.28 -18.32
N ALA A 253 5.48 8.51 -18.58
CA ALA A 253 5.96 9.29 -19.71
C ALA A 253 5.97 10.79 -19.37
N THR A 254 6.90 11.52 -19.98
CA THR A 254 7.06 12.96 -19.80
C THR A 254 5.83 13.76 -20.25
N THR A 255 5.76 15.02 -19.86
CA THR A 255 4.76 15.95 -20.37
C THR A 255 4.93 16.07 -21.90
N ALA A 256 3.84 16.26 -22.63
CA ALA A 256 3.81 16.32 -24.10
C ALA A 256 4.18 15.02 -24.85
N PHE A 257 4.41 13.89 -24.17
CA PHE A 257 4.59 12.58 -24.82
C PHE A 257 3.40 12.20 -25.70
N GLY A 258 2.19 12.60 -25.34
CA GLY A 258 0.94 12.22 -25.99
C GLY A 258 0.31 10.96 -25.38
N LYS A 259 0.33 10.87 -24.06
CA LYS A 259 -0.31 9.77 -23.31
C LYS A 259 -1.75 9.50 -23.74
N THR A 260 -2.53 10.56 -23.95
CA THR A 260 -3.92 10.48 -24.42
C THR A 260 -4.05 9.86 -25.81
N VAL A 261 -3.06 10.10 -26.70
CA VAL A 261 -3.04 9.49 -28.05
C VAL A 261 -2.83 7.98 -27.96
N VAL A 262 -1.87 7.54 -27.12
CA VAL A 262 -1.63 6.11 -26.87
C VAL A 262 -2.86 5.44 -26.25
N ALA A 263 -3.50 6.11 -25.30
CA ALA A 263 -4.71 5.59 -24.66
C ALA A 263 -5.89 5.50 -25.66
N SER A 264 -6.06 6.49 -26.56
CA SER A 264 -7.06 6.41 -27.64
C SER A 264 -6.80 5.24 -28.58
N ALA A 265 -5.53 4.99 -28.92
CA ALA A 265 -5.16 3.81 -29.71
C ALA A 265 -5.47 2.50 -28.97
N LEU A 266 -5.22 2.41 -27.65
CA LEU A 266 -5.59 1.26 -26.83
C LEU A 266 -7.09 1.03 -26.80
N ILE A 267 -7.91 2.05 -26.67
CA ILE A 267 -9.37 1.96 -26.68
C ILE A 267 -9.85 1.41 -28.03
N GLY A 268 -9.36 1.96 -29.13
CA GLY A 268 -9.70 1.46 -30.47
C GLY A 268 -9.22 0.03 -30.71
N HIS A 269 -8.05 -0.35 -30.22
CA HIS A 269 -7.51 -1.70 -30.36
C HIS A 269 -8.28 -2.74 -29.54
N ARG A 270 -8.59 -2.43 -28.27
CA ARG A 270 -9.35 -3.35 -27.40
C ARG A 270 -10.81 -3.41 -27.80
N ALA A 271 -11.33 -2.40 -28.47
CA ALA A 271 -12.70 -2.29 -28.96
C ALA A 271 -13.76 -2.64 -27.90
N ARG A 272 -13.55 -2.18 -26.67
CA ARG A 272 -14.44 -2.42 -25.54
C ARG A 272 -14.86 -1.11 -24.88
N ASN A 273 -16.04 -1.12 -24.25
CA ASN A 273 -16.48 0.02 -23.44
C ASN A 273 -15.41 0.36 -22.38
N THR A 274 -15.07 1.63 -22.27
CA THR A 274 -13.94 2.11 -21.48
C THR A 274 -14.38 3.23 -20.57
N LEU A 275 -13.96 3.19 -19.30
CA LEU A 275 -14.12 4.27 -18.35
C LEU A 275 -12.78 4.99 -18.19
N VAL A 276 -12.77 6.32 -18.43
CA VAL A 276 -11.61 7.19 -18.20
C VAL A 276 -11.87 8.02 -16.96
N LEU A 277 -11.00 7.88 -15.94
CA LEU A 277 -11.08 8.63 -14.70
C LEU A 277 -10.05 9.76 -14.69
N VAL A 278 -10.51 10.98 -14.42
CA VAL A 278 -9.66 12.16 -14.31
C VAL A 278 -10.05 12.98 -13.08
N HIS A 279 -9.10 13.72 -12.52
CA HIS A 279 -9.30 14.45 -11.26
C HIS A 279 -9.52 15.97 -11.46
N ARG A 280 -9.55 16.46 -12.71
CA ARG A 280 -9.74 17.88 -13.05
C ARG A 280 -10.64 18.04 -14.25
N ARG A 281 -11.45 19.09 -14.24
CA ARG A 281 -12.39 19.42 -15.33
C ARG A 281 -11.67 19.67 -16.65
N GLU A 282 -10.58 20.41 -16.63
CA GLU A 282 -9.80 20.74 -17.84
C GLU A 282 -9.26 19.47 -18.52
N LEU A 283 -8.90 18.45 -17.73
CA LEU A 283 -8.48 17.15 -18.28
C LEU A 283 -9.67 16.39 -18.87
N LEU A 284 -10.85 16.49 -18.25
CA LEU A 284 -12.05 15.88 -18.79
C LEU A 284 -12.40 16.43 -20.17
N ASP A 285 -12.45 17.76 -20.30
CA ASP A 285 -12.75 18.44 -21.56
C ASP A 285 -11.72 18.09 -22.63
N GLN A 286 -10.44 18.03 -22.27
CA GLN A 286 -9.35 17.60 -23.15
C GLN A 286 -9.51 16.15 -23.63
N TRP A 287 -9.93 15.23 -22.73
CA TRP A 287 -10.20 13.86 -23.11
C TRP A 287 -11.38 13.72 -24.05
N VAL A 288 -12.47 14.45 -23.83
CA VAL A 288 -13.65 14.48 -24.71
C VAL A 288 -13.23 14.91 -26.14
N GLU A 289 -12.49 16.02 -26.25
CA GLU A 289 -12.01 16.52 -27.54
C GLU A 289 -11.12 15.50 -28.24
N ARG A 290 -10.20 14.87 -27.51
CA ARG A 290 -9.25 13.90 -28.07
C ARG A 290 -9.93 12.60 -28.51
N LEU A 291 -10.85 12.07 -27.72
CA LEU A 291 -11.60 10.88 -28.11
C LEU A 291 -12.50 11.13 -29.33
N LYS A 292 -13.12 12.31 -29.40
CA LYS A 292 -13.84 12.73 -30.61
C LYS A 292 -12.93 12.83 -31.84
N SER A 293 -11.73 13.40 -31.67
CA SER A 293 -10.77 13.57 -32.75
C SER A 293 -10.19 12.24 -33.25
N PHE A 294 -9.82 11.33 -32.34
CA PHE A 294 -9.10 10.10 -32.69
C PHE A 294 -9.97 8.87 -32.91
N LEU A 295 -11.17 8.83 -32.33
CA LEU A 295 -12.07 7.68 -32.42
C LEU A 295 -13.44 8.03 -33.03
N GLN A 296 -13.73 9.30 -33.25
CA GLN A 296 -15.03 9.80 -33.75
C GLN A 296 -16.22 9.36 -32.89
N ILE A 297 -16.04 9.27 -31.58
CA ILE A 297 -17.09 8.90 -30.63
C ILE A 297 -17.54 10.08 -29.79
N ASP A 298 -18.81 10.10 -29.46
CA ASP A 298 -19.35 10.97 -28.42
C ASP A 298 -19.28 10.25 -27.08
N VAL A 299 -18.66 10.90 -26.09
CA VAL A 299 -18.43 10.31 -24.77
C VAL A 299 -19.53 10.75 -23.79
N LYS A 300 -19.97 9.81 -22.95
CA LYS A 300 -20.89 10.11 -21.86
C LYS A 300 -20.10 10.59 -20.65
N LEU A 301 -20.47 11.72 -20.08
CA LEU A 301 -19.86 12.26 -18.86
C LEU A 301 -20.60 11.76 -17.63
N ILE A 302 -19.86 11.41 -16.59
CA ILE A 302 -20.37 10.96 -15.29
C ILE A 302 -19.76 11.84 -14.21
N GLY A 303 -20.59 12.38 -13.31
CA GLY A 303 -20.13 13.21 -12.20
C GLY A 303 -19.76 14.65 -12.56
N ALA A 304 -20.28 15.17 -13.65
CA ALA A 304 -20.05 16.56 -14.11
C ALA A 304 -21.05 17.53 -13.45
#